data_4e76a70add769132ff6733461767afd3
#
_entry.id   4e76a70add769132ff6733461767afd3
#
_cell.length_a   1.000
_cell.length_b   1.000
_cell.length_c   1.000
_cell.angle_alpha   90.00
_cell.angle_beta   90.00
_cell.angle_gamma   90.00
#
_symmetry.space_group_name_H-M   'P 1'
#
loop_
_entity.id
_entity.type
_entity.pdbx_description
1 polymer ?
#
loop_
_entity_poly.entity_id
_entity_poly.type
_entity_poly.pdbx_seq_one_letter_code
_entity_poly.pdbx_strand_id
1 'polypeptide(L)'
;MSFVLTETAAGYALLKASDKKIYKSASLVSDLNSEENVLKQFKIAAFSKFSSAANALEEANSVMEGKVSEQLQKLLDEAKSDKKTTLIVSDTKLGNSINKLGLNYQVVSDAVTLDIFRAVREYLPELLPGMNDHDLSTMSLGLAHSIGRHKLKFSADKVDVMIVQAIALLDDLDKELNTYAMRCKEWYGWHFPELAKIVTDSVAFARIILTMGIRSNAAESDFSEILPEEVEHQVKTAAEVSMGTEITEDDLDNIKALAEQIVEFASYREQLSNYLSSRMKAIAPNLTSLVGELVGARLIAHAGSLISLAKAPASTIQILGAEKALFRALKTKHDTPKYGLLYHASLVGQATGKNKGKIARVLAAKAAVALRYDALAEERDDSGDYGLAVRAKVESRLSALEGRDLRTTSKIVREQQKVVLNDSKSYNEDADTVSTKKEEADSDDEDEEDDEEEEEKAEKKRKRDDEDAVSYTHLTLPTICSV
;
A
#
# COMPACT_ATOMS: atom_id res chain seq x y z
N MET A 1 33.42 27.00 -30.63
CA MET A 1 33.27 25.55 -30.69
C MET A 1 31.83 25.25 -30.29
N SER A 2 31.19 24.26 -30.87
CA SER A 2 29.86 23.84 -30.47
C SER A 2 29.93 22.42 -29.86
N PHE A 3 29.28 22.23 -28.73
CA PHE A 3 29.17 20.97 -28.05
C PHE A 3 27.70 20.53 -28.01
N VAL A 4 27.48 19.24 -28.11
CA VAL A 4 26.17 18.61 -27.94
C VAL A 4 26.24 17.74 -26.68
N LEU A 5 25.39 18.01 -25.70
CA LEU A 5 25.27 17.21 -24.50
C LEU A 5 24.22 16.12 -24.76
N THR A 6 24.65 14.88 -24.75
CA THR A 6 23.77 13.71 -24.94
C THR A 6 23.77 12.88 -23.68
N GLU A 7 22.57 12.56 -23.22
CA GLU A 7 22.30 11.72 -22.06
C GLU A 7 22.10 10.29 -22.57
N THR A 8 22.84 9.36 -22.00
CA THR A 8 22.74 7.93 -22.30
C THR A 8 22.49 7.12 -21.05
N ALA A 9 22.03 5.89 -21.21
CA ALA A 9 21.86 4.98 -20.06
C ALA A 9 23.19 4.62 -19.38
N ALA A 10 24.31 4.78 -20.10
CA ALA A 10 25.64 4.47 -19.60
C ALA A 10 26.36 5.66 -18.95
N GLY A 11 25.95 6.89 -19.26
CA GLY A 11 26.61 8.11 -18.80
C GLY A 11 26.28 9.33 -19.63
N TYR A 12 26.93 10.45 -19.30
CA TYR A 12 26.84 11.68 -20.05
C TYR A 12 27.92 11.71 -21.13
N ALA A 13 27.53 11.96 -22.38
CA ALA A 13 28.42 12.13 -23.48
C ALA A 13 28.42 13.60 -23.97
N LEU A 14 29.57 14.19 -24.03
CA LEU A 14 29.77 15.52 -24.62
C LEU A 14 30.42 15.35 -25.98
N LEU A 15 29.68 15.68 -27.04
CA LEU A 15 30.11 15.56 -28.39
C LEU A 15 30.55 16.95 -28.91
N LYS A 16 31.68 17.01 -29.55
CA LYS A 16 32.17 18.21 -30.23
C LYS A 16 31.72 18.19 -31.69
N ALA A 17 30.95 19.20 -32.08
CA ALA A 17 30.58 19.36 -33.49
C ALA A 17 31.71 20.06 -34.27
N SER A 18 32.00 19.58 -35.50
CA SER A 18 32.96 20.16 -36.40
C SER A 18 32.54 21.56 -36.88
N ASP A 19 31.25 21.72 -37.19
CA ASP A 19 30.68 23.00 -37.59
C ASP A 19 30.12 23.80 -36.42
N LYS A 20 30.55 25.09 -36.31
CA LYS A 20 30.14 25.99 -35.23
C LYS A 20 28.67 26.40 -35.25
N LYS A 21 28.02 26.28 -36.39
CA LYS A 21 26.64 26.74 -36.64
C LYS A 21 25.73 25.63 -37.16
N ILE A 22 26.03 24.38 -36.83
CA ILE A 22 25.27 23.21 -37.27
C ILE A 22 23.76 23.34 -36.98
N TYR A 23 23.36 23.99 -35.87
CA TYR A 23 21.98 24.24 -35.47
C TYR A 23 21.23 25.28 -36.34
N LYS A 24 21.94 25.93 -37.32
CA LYS A 24 21.33 26.92 -38.22
C LYS A 24 21.24 26.42 -39.66
N SER A 25 21.69 25.22 -39.96
CA SER A 25 21.67 24.67 -41.31
C SER A 25 20.23 24.26 -41.68
N ALA A 26 19.75 24.64 -42.84
CA ALA A 26 18.45 24.27 -43.36
C ALA A 26 18.40 22.81 -43.88
N SER A 27 19.58 22.21 -44.15
CA SER A 27 19.74 20.85 -44.71
C SER A 27 20.13 19.79 -43.66
N LEU A 28 19.96 20.08 -42.38
CA LEU A 28 20.37 19.20 -41.27
C LEU A 28 19.91 17.75 -41.39
N VAL A 29 18.64 17.55 -41.78
CA VAL A 29 18.05 16.21 -41.88
C VAL A 29 18.69 15.39 -43.00
N SER A 30 19.02 16.04 -44.16
CA SER A 30 19.68 15.37 -45.27
C SER A 30 21.16 15.11 -45.00
N ASP A 31 21.85 16.04 -44.32
CA ASP A 31 23.27 15.95 -43.99
C ASP A 31 23.58 14.92 -42.91
N LEU A 32 22.62 14.65 -42.01
CA LEU A 32 22.74 13.71 -40.90
C LEU A 32 22.10 12.31 -41.14
N ASN A 33 21.70 12.03 -42.38
CA ASN A 33 20.99 10.80 -42.74
C ASN A 33 21.93 9.61 -43.02
N SER A 34 23.26 9.79 -42.93
CA SER A 34 24.24 8.72 -43.13
C SER A 34 25.25 8.65 -41.98
N GLU A 35 25.60 7.41 -41.61
CA GLU A 35 26.57 7.08 -40.57
C GLU A 35 27.89 7.82 -40.73
N GLU A 36 28.48 7.75 -41.94
CA GLU A 36 29.75 8.40 -42.22
C GLU A 36 29.73 9.91 -42.00
N ASN A 37 28.63 10.57 -42.31
CA ASN A 37 28.49 12.01 -42.15
C ASN A 37 28.35 12.39 -40.67
N VAL A 38 27.64 11.60 -39.88
CA VAL A 38 27.50 11.81 -38.43
C VAL A 38 28.82 11.63 -37.71
N LEU A 39 29.58 10.57 -38.03
CA LEU A 39 30.93 10.32 -37.49
C LEU A 39 31.97 11.38 -37.91
N LYS A 40 31.83 11.98 -39.08
CA LYS A 40 32.69 13.11 -39.53
C LYS A 40 32.33 14.41 -38.80
N GLN A 41 31.05 14.64 -38.50
CA GLN A 41 30.57 15.87 -37.92
C GLN A 41 30.67 15.89 -36.40
N PHE A 42 30.49 14.76 -35.71
CA PHE A 42 30.51 14.65 -34.27
C PHE A 42 31.66 13.77 -33.78
N LYS A 43 32.45 14.31 -32.85
CA LYS A 43 33.52 13.57 -32.15
C LYS A 43 33.32 13.67 -30.66
N ILE A 44 33.61 12.60 -29.93
CA ILE A 44 33.54 12.61 -28.46
C ILE A 44 34.59 13.59 -27.94
N ALA A 45 34.14 14.52 -27.12
CA ALA A 45 35.01 15.44 -26.38
C ALA A 45 35.29 14.92 -24.98
N ALA A 46 34.25 14.44 -24.27
CA ALA A 46 34.35 13.86 -22.94
C ALA A 46 33.19 12.88 -22.72
N PHE A 47 33.44 11.83 -21.96
CA PHE A 47 32.42 10.86 -21.56
C PHE A 47 32.55 10.55 -20.07
N SER A 48 31.49 10.79 -19.32
CA SER A 48 31.41 10.48 -17.90
C SER A 48 30.48 9.28 -17.68
N LYS A 49 31.07 8.11 -17.41
CA LYS A 49 30.33 6.87 -17.16
C LYS A 49 29.71 6.88 -15.77
N PHE A 50 28.49 6.37 -15.63
CA PHE A 50 27.86 6.15 -14.34
C PHE A 50 28.54 5.02 -13.57
N SER A 51 28.77 5.21 -12.28
CA SER A 51 29.47 4.24 -11.42
C SER A 51 28.59 3.04 -11.04
N SER A 52 27.28 3.26 -10.91
CA SER A 52 26.30 2.23 -10.51
C SER A 52 24.93 2.52 -11.09
N ALA A 53 24.04 1.50 -11.09
CA ALA A 53 22.65 1.66 -11.52
C ALA A 53 21.86 2.65 -10.63
N ALA A 54 22.19 2.74 -9.34
CA ALA A 54 21.61 3.70 -8.42
C ALA A 54 21.99 5.13 -8.79
N ASN A 55 23.30 5.36 -9.07
CA ASN A 55 23.77 6.66 -9.54
C ASN A 55 23.13 7.05 -10.89
N ALA A 56 23.02 6.10 -11.83
CA ALA A 56 22.33 6.35 -13.10
C ALA A 56 20.86 6.77 -12.90
N LEU A 57 20.17 6.21 -11.91
CA LEU A 57 18.79 6.58 -11.57
C LEU A 57 18.71 8.00 -10.96
N GLU A 58 19.60 8.35 -10.03
CA GLU A 58 19.65 9.68 -9.42
C GLU A 58 19.97 10.76 -10.46
N GLU A 59 20.94 10.49 -11.33
CA GLU A 59 21.30 11.38 -12.41
C GLU A 59 20.16 11.57 -13.42
N ALA A 60 19.50 10.50 -13.82
CA ALA A 60 18.35 10.57 -14.73
C ALA A 60 17.17 11.34 -14.10
N ASN A 61 16.92 11.19 -12.79
CA ASN A 61 15.91 11.96 -12.09
C ASN A 61 16.28 13.45 -12.02
N SER A 62 17.53 13.78 -11.74
CA SER A 62 18.02 15.16 -11.71
C SER A 62 17.82 15.86 -13.05
N VAL A 63 18.13 15.16 -14.14
CA VAL A 63 17.90 15.66 -15.51
C VAL A 63 16.41 15.87 -15.79
N MET A 64 15.55 14.92 -15.43
CA MET A 64 14.09 15.06 -15.61
C MET A 64 13.49 16.24 -14.81
N GLU A 65 14.06 16.54 -13.64
CA GLU A 65 13.70 17.72 -12.85
C GLU A 65 14.33 19.01 -13.39
N GLY A 66 15.25 18.90 -14.33
CA GLY A 66 15.99 20.04 -14.88
C GLY A 66 17.06 20.59 -13.93
N LYS A 67 17.54 19.76 -12.99
CA LYS A 67 18.63 20.09 -12.07
C LYS A 67 19.97 19.63 -12.63
N VAL A 68 21.04 20.37 -12.35
CA VAL A 68 22.39 19.96 -12.74
C VAL A 68 23.00 19.18 -11.59
N SER A 69 23.38 17.93 -11.85
CA SER A 69 24.07 17.08 -10.87
C SER A 69 25.55 17.43 -10.77
N GLU A 70 26.18 16.97 -9.69
CA GLU A 70 27.63 17.19 -9.47
C GLU A 70 28.48 16.53 -10.58
N GLN A 71 28.05 15.36 -11.06
CA GLN A 71 28.76 14.63 -12.12
C GLN A 71 28.69 15.37 -13.46
N LEU A 72 27.50 15.90 -13.80
CA LEU A 72 27.31 16.73 -14.98
C LEU A 72 28.08 18.05 -14.87
N GLN A 73 28.12 18.66 -13.70
CA GLN A 73 28.87 19.89 -13.47
C GLN A 73 30.38 19.66 -13.66
N LYS A 74 30.94 18.58 -13.13
CA LYS A 74 32.37 18.22 -13.32
C LYS A 74 32.71 18.03 -14.79
N LEU A 75 31.87 17.31 -15.54
CA LEU A 75 32.04 17.09 -16.97
C LEU A 75 32.02 18.41 -17.76
N LEU A 76 31.13 19.32 -17.42
CA LEU A 76 31.05 20.65 -18.05
C LEU A 76 32.24 21.54 -17.68
N ASP A 77 32.74 21.44 -16.44
CA ASP A 77 33.93 22.19 -16.00
C ASP A 77 35.22 21.68 -16.70
N GLU A 78 35.39 20.38 -16.89
CA GLU A 78 36.50 19.77 -17.63
C GLU A 78 36.52 20.21 -19.08
N ALA A 79 35.35 20.34 -19.72
CA ALA A 79 35.22 20.76 -21.11
C ALA A 79 35.23 22.28 -21.29
N LYS A 80 35.34 23.04 -20.20
CA LYS A 80 35.35 24.50 -20.21
C LYS A 80 36.54 25.05 -21.03
N SER A 81 36.23 25.92 -21.97
CA SER A 81 37.21 26.65 -22.79
C SER A 81 37.11 28.14 -22.49
N ASP A 82 38.24 28.86 -22.52
CA ASP A 82 38.30 30.33 -22.28
C ASP A 82 37.47 31.15 -23.27
N LYS A 83 37.02 30.54 -24.36
CA LYS A 83 36.19 31.19 -25.38
C LYS A 83 34.75 30.82 -25.22
N LYS A 84 33.83 31.78 -25.49
CA LYS A 84 32.39 31.51 -25.54
C LYS A 84 32.12 30.31 -26.46
N THR A 85 31.64 29.22 -25.86
CA THR A 85 31.29 27.97 -26.56
C THR A 85 29.78 27.81 -26.56
N THR A 86 29.24 27.31 -27.68
CA THR A 86 27.81 27.01 -27.77
C THR A 86 27.57 25.58 -27.26
N LEU A 87 26.64 25.40 -26.33
CA LEU A 87 26.20 24.11 -25.82
C LEU A 87 24.77 23.83 -26.31
N ILE A 88 24.58 22.74 -27.00
CA ILE A 88 23.28 22.27 -27.47
C ILE A 88 22.76 21.26 -26.46
N VAL A 89 21.56 21.50 -25.94
CA VAL A 89 20.91 20.68 -24.90
C VAL A 89 19.52 20.30 -25.39
N SER A 90 19.08 19.09 -25.05
CA SER A 90 17.75 18.58 -25.42
C SER A 90 16.61 19.25 -24.69
N ASP A 91 16.78 19.55 -23.39
CA ASP A 91 15.74 20.12 -22.55
C ASP A 91 16.03 21.59 -22.21
N THR A 92 15.01 22.45 -22.39
CA THR A 92 15.06 23.88 -22.06
C THR A 92 15.23 24.13 -20.57
N LYS A 93 14.65 23.28 -19.70
CA LYS A 93 14.78 23.40 -18.25
C LYS A 93 16.22 23.19 -17.79
N LEU A 94 16.84 22.10 -18.27
CA LEU A 94 18.25 21.80 -18.01
C LEU A 94 19.16 22.89 -18.54
N GLY A 95 18.87 23.40 -19.75
CA GLY A 95 19.60 24.52 -20.34
C GLY A 95 19.58 25.79 -19.49
N ASN A 96 18.42 26.14 -18.95
CA ASN A 96 18.29 27.28 -18.05
C ASN A 96 19.04 27.09 -16.72
N SER A 97 19.09 25.87 -16.20
CA SER A 97 19.84 25.55 -14.99
C SER A 97 21.35 25.64 -15.22
N ILE A 98 21.84 25.17 -16.38
CA ILE A 98 23.26 25.31 -16.77
C ILE A 98 23.65 26.79 -16.92
N ASN A 99 22.78 27.61 -17.52
CA ASN A 99 23.03 29.05 -17.65
C ASN A 99 23.17 29.76 -16.29
N LYS A 100 22.42 29.32 -15.26
CA LYS A 100 22.50 29.88 -13.89
C LYS A 100 23.85 29.58 -13.21
N LEU A 101 24.54 28.51 -13.60
CA LEU A 101 25.88 28.16 -13.05
C LEU A 101 27.00 29.07 -13.52
N GLY A 102 26.77 29.93 -14.50
CA GLY A 102 27.78 30.92 -14.94
C GLY A 102 29.01 30.34 -15.65
N LEU A 103 28.89 29.17 -16.26
CA LEU A 103 30.01 28.44 -16.91
C LEU A 103 30.44 29.00 -18.25
N ASN A 104 29.96 30.17 -18.67
CA ASN A 104 30.26 30.82 -19.98
C ASN A 104 29.82 30.03 -21.23
N TYR A 105 28.86 29.13 -21.10
CA TYR A 105 28.23 28.46 -22.22
C TYR A 105 27.06 29.29 -22.77
N GLN A 106 26.96 29.35 -24.09
CA GLN A 106 25.75 29.83 -24.75
C GLN A 106 24.88 28.62 -25.06
N VAL A 107 23.85 28.40 -24.22
CA VAL A 107 22.95 27.26 -24.36
C VAL A 107 21.94 27.52 -25.44
N VAL A 108 21.74 26.54 -26.33
CA VAL A 108 20.75 26.53 -27.43
C VAL A 108 19.91 25.26 -27.29
N SER A 109 18.58 25.44 -27.25
CA SER A 109 17.61 24.34 -27.14
C SER A 109 16.39 24.66 -28.01
N ASP A 110 16.56 24.57 -29.33
CA ASP A 110 15.52 24.87 -30.31
C ASP A 110 14.91 23.57 -30.89
N ALA A 111 13.76 23.67 -31.57
CA ALA A 111 13.13 22.53 -32.23
C ALA A 111 14.05 21.85 -33.28
N VAL A 112 14.89 22.65 -33.96
CA VAL A 112 15.88 22.17 -34.92
C VAL A 112 16.97 21.31 -34.27
N THR A 113 17.30 21.57 -33.01
CA THR A 113 18.29 20.78 -32.29
C THR A 113 17.81 19.36 -31.98
N LEU A 114 16.50 19.11 -31.97
CA LEU A 114 15.93 17.76 -31.74
C LEU A 114 16.30 16.78 -32.86
N ASP A 115 16.48 17.28 -34.10
CA ASP A 115 16.88 16.44 -35.21
C ASP A 115 18.36 16.00 -35.09
N ILE A 116 19.21 16.86 -34.49
CA ILE A 116 20.60 16.50 -34.14
C ILE A 116 20.58 15.35 -33.08
N PHE A 117 19.73 15.47 -32.05
CA PHE A 117 19.63 14.43 -31.04
C PHE A 117 19.06 13.10 -31.58
N ARG A 118 18.18 13.14 -32.60
CA ARG A 118 17.72 11.92 -33.29
C ARG A 118 18.86 11.21 -33.96
N ALA A 119 19.61 11.94 -34.80
CA ALA A 119 20.76 11.41 -35.54
C ALA A 119 21.85 10.88 -34.59
N VAL A 120 22.18 11.62 -33.54
CA VAL A 120 23.17 11.18 -32.56
C VAL A 120 22.68 9.91 -31.81
N ARG A 121 21.38 9.77 -31.51
CA ARG A 121 20.83 8.57 -30.86
C ARG A 121 20.88 7.33 -31.75
N GLU A 122 20.62 7.49 -33.02
CA GLU A 122 20.61 6.40 -33.99
C GLU A 122 22.02 5.80 -34.16
N TYR A 123 23.06 6.64 -34.18
CA TYR A 123 24.45 6.21 -34.36
C TYR A 123 25.27 6.25 -33.06
N LEU A 124 24.62 6.23 -31.90
CA LEU A 124 25.25 6.30 -30.58
C LEU A 124 26.24 5.15 -30.32
N PRO A 125 25.95 3.87 -30.67
CA PRO A 125 26.86 2.75 -30.48
C PRO A 125 28.22 2.96 -31.19
N GLU A 126 28.20 3.58 -32.35
CA GLU A 126 29.40 3.81 -33.16
C GLU A 126 30.20 5.04 -32.68
N LEU A 127 29.48 6.01 -32.12
CA LEU A 127 30.10 7.18 -31.50
C LEU A 127 30.79 6.86 -30.17
N LEU A 128 30.31 5.85 -29.40
CA LEU A 128 30.85 5.50 -28.09
C LEU A 128 31.84 4.32 -28.20
N PRO A 129 33.15 4.54 -28.12
CA PRO A 129 34.13 3.47 -28.24
C PRO A 129 34.00 2.50 -27.05
N GLY A 130 33.87 1.21 -27.37
CA GLY A 130 33.83 0.14 -26.36
C GLY A 130 32.47 -0.21 -25.82
N MET A 131 31.37 0.26 -26.42
CA MET A 131 30.02 -0.14 -26.09
C MET A 131 29.32 -0.74 -27.31
N ASN A 132 28.75 -1.94 -27.12
CA ASN A 132 27.94 -2.60 -28.12
C ASN A 132 26.50 -2.11 -28.07
N ASP A 133 25.76 -2.21 -29.16
CA ASP A 133 24.35 -1.86 -29.23
C ASP A 133 23.50 -2.69 -28.25
N HIS A 134 23.83 -3.98 -28.13
CA HIS A 134 23.19 -4.88 -27.17
C HIS A 134 23.36 -4.41 -25.70
N ASP A 135 24.56 -3.92 -25.34
CA ASP A 135 24.84 -3.45 -23.97
C ASP A 135 24.08 -2.16 -23.66
N LEU A 136 24.05 -1.22 -24.64
CA LEU A 136 23.29 0.02 -24.50
C LEU A 136 21.79 -0.22 -24.41
N SER A 137 21.25 -1.15 -25.20
CA SER A 137 19.83 -1.52 -25.14
C SER A 137 19.46 -2.17 -23.80
N THR A 138 20.30 -3.06 -23.30
CA THR A 138 20.12 -3.71 -21.99
C THR A 138 20.19 -2.70 -20.84
N MET A 139 21.16 -1.78 -20.86
CA MET A 139 21.28 -0.71 -19.86
C MET A 139 20.08 0.24 -19.93
N SER A 140 19.63 0.62 -21.14
CA SER A 140 18.47 1.50 -21.31
C SER A 140 17.18 0.86 -20.79
N LEU A 141 16.98 -0.43 -21.02
CA LEU A 141 15.86 -1.19 -20.49
C LEU A 141 15.90 -1.25 -18.94
N GLY A 142 17.07 -1.57 -18.37
CA GLY A 142 17.27 -1.60 -16.92
C GLY A 142 17.02 -0.24 -16.26
N LEU A 143 17.53 0.84 -16.87
CA LEU A 143 17.32 2.20 -16.38
C LEU A 143 15.83 2.60 -16.50
N ALA A 144 15.16 2.29 -17.61
CA ALA A 144 13.75 2.57 -17.82
C ALA A 144 12.86 1.89 -16.76
N HIS A 145 13.14 0.62 -16.43
CA HIS A 145 12.46 -0.08 -15.34
C HIS A 145 12.72 0.54 -13.96
N SER A 146 13.95 0.99 -13.71
CA SER A 146 14.32 1.64 -12.46
C SER A 146 13.63 2.99 -12.31
N ILE A 147 13.59 3.81 -13.37
CA ILE A 147 12.85 5.08 -13.40
C ILE A 147 11.34 4.84 -13.23
N GLY A 148 10.79 3.81 -13.90
CA GLY A 148 9.38 3.43 -13.74
C GLY A 148 9.03 3.11 -12.29
N ARG A 149 9.84 2.29 -11.62
CA ARG A 149 9.69 1.96 -10.20
C ARG A 149 9.80 3.19 -9.30
N HIS A 150 10.80 4.04 -9.55
CA HIS A 150 10.98 5.28 -8.80
C HIS A 150 9.79 6.24 -8.94
N LYS A 151 9.30 6.46 -10.17
CA LYS A 151 8.12 7.32 -10.43
C LYS A 151 6.85 6.77 -9.78
N LEU A 152 6.69 5.46 -9.76
CA LEU A 152 5.56 4.80 -9.08
C LEU A 152 5.77 4.71 -7.56
N LYS A 153 6.91 5.17 -7.03
CA LYS A 153 7.34 4.97 -5.64
C LYS A 153 7.28 3.49 -5.23
N PHE A 154 7.58 2.62 -6.19
CA PHE A 154 7.58 1.18 -5.97
C PHE A 154 8.85 0.78 -5.22
N SER A 155 8.70 0.27 -4.02
CA SER A 155 9.77 -0.38 -3.27
C SER A 155 9.53 -1.90 -3.27
N ALA A 156 10.58 -2.68 -3.53
CA ALA A 156 10.50 -4.14 -3.50
C ALA A 156 10.11 -4.66 -2.10
N ASP A 157 10.47 -3.92 -1.06
CA ASP A 157 10.16 -4.25 0.33
C ASP A 157 8.67 -4.04 0.68
N LYS A 158 7.97 -3.20 -0.09
CA LYS A 158 6.53 -2.91 0.09
C LYS A 158 5.66 -3.75 -0.84
N VAL A 159 6.06 -5.00 -1.12
CA VAL A 159 5.25 -5.91 -1.93
C VAL A 159 4.05 -6.39 -1.10
N ASP A 160 2.91 -5.83 -1.38
CA ASP A 160 1.63 -6.11 -0.72
C ASP A 160 0.92 -7.36 -1.29
N VAL A 161 1.31 -7.81 -2.49
CA VAL A 161 0.71 -8.99 -3.14
C VAL A 161 0.81 -10.23 -2.25
N MET A 162 1.93 -10.41 -1.53
CA MET A 162 2.10 -11.54 -0.61
C MET A 162 1.11 -11.50 0.56
N ILE A 163 0.79 -10.30 1.07
CA ILE A 163 -0.25 -10.14 2.11
C ILE A 163 -1.63 -10.49 1.56
N VAL A 164 -1.95 -10.03 0.34
CA VAL A 164 -3.24 -10.31 -0.31
C VAL A 164 -3.43 -11.81 -0.51
N GLN A 165 -2.41 -12.51 -1.00
CA GLN A 165 -2.45 -13.96 -1.19
C GLN A 165 -2.51 -14.72 0.14
N ALA A 166 -1.69 -14.31 1.12
CA ALA A 166 -1.66 -14.96 2.43
C ALA A 166 -2.99 -14.86 3.18
N ILE A 167 -3.66 -13.70 3.15
CA ILE A 167 -4.96 -13.55 3.83
C ILE A 167 -6.08 -14.31 3.11
N ALA A 168 -6.05 -14.37 1.77
CA ALA A 168 -7.00 -15.17 1.01
C ALA A 168 -6.86 -16.65 1.34
N LEU A 169 -5.61 -17.16 1.36
CA LEU A 169 -5.31 -18.54 1.74
C LEU A 169 -5.73 -18.83 3.20
N LEU A 170 -5.48 -17.89 4.14
CA LEU A 170 -5.91 -18.05 5.53
C LEU A 170 -7.42 -18.13 5.67
N ASP A 171 -8.17 -17.29 4.96
CA ASP A 171 -9.63 -17.31 4.96
C ASP A 171 -10.19 -18.60 4.33
N ASP A 172 -9.52 -19.19 3.35
CA ASP A 172 -9.89 -20.48 2.75
C ASP A 172 -9.54 -21.65 3.66
N LEU A 173 -8.35 -21.64 4.29
CA LEU A 173 -7.99 -22.64 5.32
C LEU A 173 -8.97 -22.64 6.50
N ASP A 174 -9.45 -21.47 6.95
CA ASP A 174 -10.45 -21.38 8.02
C ASP A 174 -11.77 -22.07 7.63
N LYS A 175 -12.19 -21.94 6.39
CA LYS A 175 -13.40 -22.61 5.86
C LYS A 175 -13.21 -24.12 5.76
N GLU A 176 -12.08 -24.53 5.19
CA GLU A 176 -11.75 -25.95 5.01
C GLU A 176 -11.59 -26.65 6.36
N LEU A 177 -10.82 -26.07 7.29
CA LEU A 177 -10.65 -26.59 8.64
C LEU A 177 -11.98 -26.76 9.34
N ASN A 178 -12.88 -25.78 9.24
CA ASN A 178 -14.22 -25.89 9.83
C ASN A 178 -15.04 -27.02 9.17
N THR A 179 -14.95 -27.18 7.85
CA THR A 179 -15.65 -28.24 7.11
C THR A 179 -15.14 -29.61 7.49
N TYR A 180 -13.81 -29.83 7.51
CA TYR A 180 -13.21 -31.09 7.93
C TYR A 180 -13.49 -31.41 9.39
N ALA A 181 -13.42 -30.43 10.27
CA ALA A 181 -13.76 -30.61 11.68
C ALA A 181 -15.22 -31.02 11.91
N MET A 182 -16.15 -30.42 11.15
CA MET A 182 -17.56 -30.82 11.21
C MET A 182 -17.75 -32.26 10.73
N ARG A 183 -17.11 -32.67 9.63
CA ARG A 183 -17.17 -34.03 9.12
C ARG A 183 -16.57 -35.04 10.10
N CYS A 184 -15.43 -34.71 10.69
CA CYS A 184 -14.80 -35.53 11.72
C CYS A 184 -15.72 -35.71 12.94
N LYS A 185 -16.38 -34.64 13.40
CA LYS A 185 -17.35 -34.68 14.51
C LYS A 185 -18.59 -35.50 14.14
N GLU A 186 -19.12 -35.41 12.93
CA GLU A 186 -20.25 -36.20 12.46
C GLU A 186 -19.91 -37.68 12.38
N TRP A 187 -18.78 -38.06 11.77
CA TRP A 187 -18.40 -39.47 11.61
C TRP A 187 -18.06 -40.13 12.93
N TYR A 188 -17.20 -39.51 13.74
CA TYR A 188 -16.85 -40.04 15.04
C TYR A 188 -18.01 -39.99 16.06
N GLY A 189 -18.96 -39.07 15.87
CA GLY A 189 -20.12 -38.92 16.70
C GLY A 189 -21.07 -40.13 16.68
N TRP A 190 -21.03 -41.02 15.69
CA TRP A 190 -21.74 -42.29 15.72
C TRP A 190 -21.14 -43.26 16.73
N HIS A 191 -19.82 -43.21 16.92
CA HIS A 191 -19.10 -44.04 17.85
C HIS A 191 -19.10 -43.45 19.27
N PHE A 192 -18.91 -42.12 19.40
CA PHE A 192 -18.87 -41.42 20.69
C PHE A 192 -19.57 -40.05 20.60
N PRO A 193 -20.94 -40.05 20.72
CA PRO A 193 -21.72 -38.82 20.51
C PRO A 193 -21.52 -37.79 21.64
N GLU A 194 -21.18 -38.23 22.85
CA GLU A 194 -20.99 -37.36 24.01
C GLU A 194 -19.75 -36.47 23.88
N LEU A 195 -18.70 -36.97 23.21
CA LEU A 195 -17.43 -36.24 23.03
C LEU A 195 -17.62 -34.88 22.38
N ALA A 196 -18.48 -34.79 21.34
CA ALA A 196 -18.74 -33.55 20.63
C ALA A 196 -19.46 -32.46 21.51
N LYS A 197 -20.14 -32.90 22.60
CA LYS A 197 -20.76 -31.98 23.54
C LYS A 197 -19.81 -31.49 24.62
N ILE A 198 -18.85 -32.31 25.02
CA ILE A 198 -17.86 -32.01 26.04
C ILE A 198 -16.72 -31.14 25.46
N VAL A 199 -16.20 -31.55 24.29
CA VAL A 199 -15.07 -30.86 23.62
C VAL A 199 -15.59 -30.02 22.45
N THR A 200 -15.67 -28.73 22.68
CA THR A 200 -16.12 -27.78 21.65
C THR A 200 -15.02 -27.43 20.66
N ASP A 201 -13.76 -27.42 21.10
CA ASP A 201 -12.63 -27.09 20.24
C ASP A 201 -12.35 -28.22 19.21
N SER A 202 -12.23 -27.82 17.94
CA SER A 202 -12.09 -28.78 16.83
C SER A 202 -10.70 -29.41 16.75
N VAL A 203 -9.67 -28.69 17.15
CA VAL A 203 -8.28 -29.18 17.14
C VAL A 203 -8.05 -30.15 18.29
N ALA A 204 -8.55 -29.80 19.49
CA ALA A 204 -8.50 -30.68 20.65
C ALA A 204 -9.30 -31.98 20.38
N PHE A 205 -10.47 -31.87 19.75
CA PHE A 205 -11.28 -33.02 19.33
C PHE A 205 -10.52 -33.96 18.41
N ALA A 206 -9.85 -33.44 17.38
CA ALA A 206 -9.02 -34.23 16.45
C ALA A 206 -7.85 -34.92 17.17
N ARG A 207 -7.14 -34.23 18.06
CA ARG A 207 -6.03 -34.80 18.84
C ARG A 207 -6.49 -35.91 19.76
N ILE A 208 -7.69 -35.80 20.39
CA ILE A 208 -8.25 -36.84 21.23
C ILE A 208 -8.53 -38.10 20.38
N ILE A 209 -9.09 -37.97 19.20
CA ILE A 209 -9.31 -39.12 18.32
C ILE A 209 -8.02 -39.82 17.95
N LEU A 210 -6.95 -39.08 17.67
CA LEU A 210 -5.64 -39.63 17.32
C LEU A 210 -5.02 -40.41 18.49
N THR A 211 -5.18 -39.93 19.73
CA THR A 211 -4.64 -40.56 20.93
C THR A 211 -5.52 -41.75 21.38
N MET A 212 -6.81 -41.57 21.40
CA MET A 212 -7.74 -42.58 21.94
C MET A 212 -8.05 -43.67 20.92
N GLY A 213 -8.28 -43.30 19.66
CA GLY A 213 -8.81 -44.23 18.64
C GLY A 213 -10.20 -44.72 18.99
N ILE A 214 -10.30 -45.92 19.59
CA ILE A 214 -11.58 -46.52 20.04
C ILE A 214 -11.89 -46.01 21.45
N ARG A 215 -13.18 -45.76 21.74
CA ARG A 215 -13.62 -45.24 23.05
C ARG A 215 -13.21 -46.14 24.22
N SER A 216 -13.07 -47.47 24.02
CA SER A 216 -12.65 -48.39 25.05
C SER A 216 -11.25 -48.06 25.64
N ASN A 217 -10.39 -47.44 24.84
CA ASN A 217 -9.07 -47.04 25.24
C ASN A 217 -9.00 -45.71 26.03
N ALA A 218 -10.17 -45.06 26.20
CA ALA A 218 -10.25 -43.76 26.91
C ALA A 218 -9.74 -43.82 28.34
N ALA A 219 -9.95 -44.95 29.05
CA ALA A 219 -9.50 -45.16 30.41
C ALA A 219 -7.97 -45.22 30.51
N GLU A 220 -7.30 -45.82 29.53
CA GLU A 220 -5.85 -45.99 29.48
C GLU A 220 -5.10 -44.84 28.87
N SER A 221 -5.80 -43.99 28.07
CA SER A 221 -5.21 -42.82 27.36
C SER A 221 -5.01 -41.65 28.30
N ASP A 222 -3.88 -40.96 28.11
CA ASP A 222 -3.56 -39.72 28.84
C ASP A 222 -3.88 -38.49 27.93
N PHE A 223 -4.74 -37.59 28.45
CA PHE A 223 -5.17 -36.39 27.74
C PHE A 223 -4.66 -35.10 28.40
N SER A 224 -3.78 -35.21 29.40
CA SER A 224 -3.29 -34.06 30.18
C SER A 224 -2.63 -32.97 29.34
N GLU A 225 -2.00 -33.33 28.18
CA GLU A 225 -1.41 -32.36 27.24
C GLU A 225 -2.44 -31.64 26.37
N ILE A 226 -3.66 -32.18 26.25
CA ILE A 226 -4.69 -31.69 25.31
C ILE A 226 -5.83 -31.00 26.05
N LEU A 227 -6.23 -31.55 27.23
CA LEU A 227 -7.40 -31.12 27.97
C LEU A 227 -7.06 -30.73 29.42
N PRO A 228 -7.82 -29.78 30.02
CA PRO A 228 -7.81 -29.59 31.46
C PRO A 228 -8.31 -30.85 32.20
N GLU A 229 -7.78 -31.12 33.41
CA GLU A 229 -8.14 -32.30 34.23
C GLU A 229 -9.64 -32.50 34.42
N GLU A 230 -10.40 -31.41 34.59
CA GLU A 230 -11.87 -31.46 34.76
C GLU A 230 -12.58 -32.04 33.53
N VAL A 231 -12.13 -31.63 32.35
CA VAL A 231 -12.69 -32.07 31.06
C VAL A 231 -12.25 -33.49 30.74
N GLU A 232 -10.99 -33.83 31.02
CA GLU A 232 -10.48 -35.20 30.90
C GLU A 232 -11.29 -36.21 31.71
N HIS A 233 -11.58 -35.89 33.01
CA HIS A 233 -12.41 -36.72 33.85
C HIS A 233 -13.82 -36.91 33.28
N GLN A 234 -14.41 -35.82 32.74
CA GLN A 234 -15.73 -35.87 32.07
C GLN A 234 -15.72 -36.78 30.85
N VAL A 235 -14.65 -36.71 30.03
CA VAL A 235 -14.50 -37.55 28.81
C VAL A 235 -14.37 -39.02 29.22
N LYS A 236 -13.55 -39.35 30.21
CA LYS A 236 -13.37 -40.73 30.70
C LYS A 236 -14.67 -41.29 31.27
N THR A 237 -15.37 -40.55 32.10
CA THR A 237 -16.67 -40.96 32.65
C THR A 237 -17.74 -41.13 31.56
N ALA A 238 -17.76 -40.23 30.56
CA ALA A 238 -18.68 -40.32 29.45
C ALA A 238 -18.38 -41.54 28.55
N ALA A 239 -17.11 -41.92 28.39
CA ALA A 239 -16.71 -43.10 27.60
C ALA A 239 -17.24 -44.42 28.19
N GLU A 240 -17.29 -44.54 29.56
CA GLU A 240 -17.84 -45.73 30.24
C GLU A 240 -19.35 -45.89 30.02
N VAL A 241 -20.09 -44.79 30.00
CA VAL A 241 -21.56 -44.79 29.91
C VAL A 241 -22.08 -44.53 28.49
N SER A 242 -21.20 -44.38 27.51
CA SER A 242 -21.57 -43.98 26.17
C SER A 242 -22.47 -45.02 25.46
N MET A 243 -23.49 -44.49 24.76
CA MET A 243 -24.45 -45.29 23.97
C MET A 243 -24.09 -45.35 22.48
N GLY A 244 -22.86 -45.00 22.07
CA GLY A 244 -22.43 -45.03 20.71
C GLY A 244 -22.31 -46.45 20.13
N THR A 245 -22.32 -46.57 18.82
CA THR A 245 -22.14 -47.84 18.09
C THR A 245 -20.67 -48.25 18.04
N GLU A 246 -20.42 -49.52 17.84
CA GLU A 246 -19.05 -49.98 17.53
C GLU A 246 -18.65 -49.51 16.16
N ILE A 247 -17.35 -49.24 15.98
CA ILE A 247 -16.75 -48.75 14.73
C ILE A 247 -15.84 -49.83 14.16
N THR A 248 -15.79 -49.93 12.83
CA THR A 248 -14.85 -50.84 12.14
C THR A 248 -13.46 -50.23 12.10
N GLU A 249 -12.40 -51.10 11.97
CA GLU A 249 -11.03 -50.60 11.87
C GLU A 249 -10.81 -49.74 10.63
N ASP A 250 -11.42 -50.11 9.49
CA ASP A 250 -11.32 -49.32 8.25
C ASP A 250 -11.93 -47.91 8.39
N ASP A 251 -13.07 -47.81 9.08
CA ASP A 251 -13.71 -46.51 9.33
C ASP A 251 -12.89 -45.66 10.30
N LEU A 252 -12.30 -46.30 11.32
CA LEU A 252 -11.44 -45.64 12.29
C LEU A 252 -10.19 -45.05 11.62
N ASP A 253 -9.55 -45.80 10.72
CA ASP A 253 -8.36 -45.34 10.01
C ASP A 253 -8.68 -44.15 9.08
N ASN A 254 -9.84 -44.16 8.43
CA ASN A 254 -10.30 -43.01 7.65
C ASN A 254 -10.56 -41.76 8.53
N ILE A 255 -11.13 -41.95 9.71
CA ILE A 255 -11.37 -40.85 10.66
C ILE A 255 -10.06 -40.32 11.23
N LYS A 256 -9.08 -41.19 11.53
CA LYS A 256 -7.75 -40.77 11.96
C LYS A 256 -7.02 -39.98 10.90
N ALA A 257 -7.04 -40.45 9.64
CA ALA A 257 -6.46 -39.69 8.53
C ALA A 257 -7.07 -38.29 8.38
N LEU A 258 -8.39 -38.18 8.57
CA LEU A 258 -9.08 -36.89 8.58
C LEU A 258 -8.68 -36.02 9.78
N ALA A 259 -8.49 -36.62 10.95
CA ALA A 259 -8.07 -35.92 12.16
C ALA A 259 -6.61 -35.43 12.06
N GLU A 260 -5.70 -36.19 11.45
CA GLU A 260 -4.34 -35.76 11.13
C GLU A 260 -4.33 -34.52 10.24
N GLN A 261 -5.13 -34.52 9.18
CA GLN A 261 -5.28 -33.38 8.28
C GLN A 261 -5.75 -32.12 9.01
N ILE A 262 -6.69 -32.25 9.94
CA ILE A 262 -7.19 -31.11 10.75
C ILE A 262 -6.04 -30.52 11.60
N VAL A 263 -5.23 -31.36 12.22
CA VAL A 263 -4.09 -30.91 13.05
C VAL A 263 -3.02 -30.24 12.18
N GLU A 264 -2.70 -30.81 11.01
CA GLU A 264 -1.76 -30.23 10.07
C GLU A 264 -2.25 -28.86 9.54
N PHE A 265 -3.50 -28.74 9.13
CA PHE A 265 -4.07 -27.48 8.68
C PHE A 265 -4.10 -26.42 9.79
N ALA A 266 -4.37 -26.82 11.02
CA ALA A 266 -4.34 -25.91 12.15
C ALA A 266 -2.92 -25.37 12.42
N SER A 267 -1.90 -26.22 12.35
CA SER A 267 -0.48 -25.82 12.49
C SER A 267 -0.04 -24.87 11.36
N TYR A 268 -0.41 -25.21 10.13
CA TYR A 268 -0.10 -24.36 8.98
C TYR A 268 -0.79 -23.01 9.04
N ARG A 269 -2.05 -22.97 9.48
CA ARG A 269 -2.81 -21.73 9.73
C ARG A 269 -2.10 -20.83 10.73
N GLU A 270 -1.56 -21.39 11.80
CA GLU A 270 -0.80 -20.64 12.81
C GLU A 270 0.49 -20.06 12.23
N GLN A 271 1.25 -20.87 11.48
CA GLN A 271 2.47 -20.42 10.79
C GLN A 271 2.18 -19.29 9.81
N LEU A 272 1.09 -19.41 9.03
CA LEU A 272 0.67 -18.39 8.07
C LEU A 272 0.21 -17.10 8.76
N SER A 273 -0.47 -17.21 9.90
CA SER A 273 -0.87 -16.07 10.73
C SER A 273 0.36 -15.31 11.28
N ASN A 274 1.37 -16.02 11.75
CA ASN A 274 2.62 -15.45 12.24
C ASN A 274 3.42 -14.78 11.11
N TYR A 275 3.46 -15.41 9.93
CA TYR A 275 4.05 -14.82 8.72
C TYR A 275 3.34 -13.52 8.33
N LEU A 276 2.02 -13.53 8.30
CA LEU A 276 1.21 -12.36 7.95
C LEU A 276 1.41 -11.21 8.94
N SER A 277 1.46 -11.51 10.25
CA SER A 277 1.75 -10.54 11.31
C SER A 277 3.11 -9.87 11.10
N SER A 278 4.15 -10.65 10.83
CA SER A 278 5.50 -10.18 10.55
C SER A 278 5.56 -9.26 9.32
N ARG A 279 4.87 -9.66 8.23
CA ARG A 279 4.80 -8.86 7.00
C ARG A 279 4.00 -7.59 7.17
N MET A 280 2.88 -7.63 7.90
CA MET A 280 2.06 -6.45 8.16
C MET A 280 2.82 -5.41 8.98
N LYS A 281 3.63 -5.82 9.98
CA LYS A 281 4.50 -4.92 10.75
C LYS A 281 5.57 -4.27 9.89
N ALA A 282 6.12 -5.00 8.90
CA ALA A 282 7.13 -4.45 8.00
C ALA A 282 6.55 -3.51 6.93
N ILE A 283 5.32 -3.75 6.44
CA ILE A 283 4.75 -3.00 5.32
C ILE A 283 3.88 -1.83 5.78
N ALA A 284 3.07 -2.01 6.82
CA ALA A 284 2.12 -1.03 7.31
C ALA A 284 2.06 -1.03 8.86
N PRO A 285 3.14 -0.58 9.55
CA PRO A 285 3.23 -0.61 11.00
C PRO A 285 2.17 0.29 11.68
N ASN A 286 1.91 1.48 11.11
CA ASN A 286 0.95 2.42 11.67
C ASN A 286 -0.50 1.95 11.52
N LEU A 287 -0.84 1.36 10.36
CA LEU A 287 -2.15 0.74 10.18
C LEU A 287 -2.35 -0.43 11.15
N THR A 288 -1.33 -1.28 11.28
CA THR A 288 -1.38 -2.48 12.13
C THR A 288 -1.62 -2.13 13.60
N SER A 289 -0.94 -1.12 14.13
CA SER A 289 -1.12 -0.64 15.50
C SER A 289 -2.52 -0.06 15.76
N LEU A 290 -3.16 0.56 14.76
CA LEU A 290 -4.50 1.15 14.86
C LEU A 290 -5.64 0.12 14.77
N VAL A 291 -5.60 -0.73 13.75
CA VAL A 291 -6.76 -1.56 13.36
C VAL A 291 -6.55 -3.03 13.72
N GLY A 292 -5.31 -3.44 13.87
CA GLY A 292 -4.89 -4.83 14.04
C GLY A 292 -4.43 -5.49 12.74
N GLU A 293 -3.68 -6.58 12.87
CA GLU A 293 -2.98 -7.23 11.77
C GLU A 293 -3.94 -7.85 10.74
N LEU A 294 -4.87 -8.68 11.21
CA LEU A 294 -5.83 -9.39 10.34
C LEU A 294 -6.80 -8.45 9.64
N VAL A 295 -7.31 -7.44 10.37
CA VAL A 295 -8.26 -6.48 9.78
C VAL A 295 -7.53 -5.57 8.79
N GLY A 296 -6.31 -5.14 9.11
CA GLY A 296 -5.45 -4.39 8.19
C GLY A 296 -5.16 -5.15 6.90
N ALA A 297 -4.79 -6.44 7.01
CA ALA A 297 -4.54 -7.31 5.86
C ALA A 297 -5.80 -7.49 4.98
N ARG A 298 -6.97 -7.70 5.61
CA ARG A 298 -8.25 -7.79 4.87
C ARG A 298 -8.63 -6.49 4.16
N LEU A 299 -8.32 -5.33 4.75
CA LEU A 299 -8.53 -4.03 4.10
C LEU A 299 -7.64 -3.88 2.85
N ILE A 300 -6.35 -4.27 2.95
CA ILE A 300 -5.41 -4.23 1.82
C ILE A 300 -5.87 -5.21 0.72
N ALA A 301 -6.24 -6.43 1.09
CA ALA A 301 -6.72 -7.45 0.15
C ALA A 301 -7.98 -7.01 -0.59
N HIS A 302 -8.93 -6.40 0.12
CA HIS A 302 -10.18 -5.92 -0.48
C HIS A 302 -9.97 -4.73 -1.43
N ALA A 303 -8.99 -3.87 -1.15
CA ALA A 303 -8.59 -2.76 -2.02
C ALA A 303 -7.67 -3.20 -3.17
N GLY A 304 -7.09 -4.40 -3.10
CA GLY A 304 -6.16 -4.97 -4.07
C GLY A 304 -4.71 -4.54 -3.90
N SER A 305 -4.44 -3.37 -3.30
CA SER A 305 -3.08 -2.91 -2.98
C SER A 305 -3.10 -1.85 -1.87
N LEU A 306 -1.94 -1.72 -1.17
CA LEU A 306 -1.73 -0.69 -0.16
C LEU A 306 -1.87 0.72 -0.76
N ILE A 307 -1.32 0.94 -1.95
CA ILE A 307 -1.38 2.23 -2.66
C ILE A 307 -2.83 2.59 -3.04
N SER A 308 -3.62 1.63 -3.51
CA SER A 308 -5.03 1.83 -3.83
C SER A 308 -5.83 2.19 -2.57
N LEU A 309 -5.55 1.51 -1.46
CA LEU A 309 -6.18 1.80 -0.17
C LEU A 309 -5.79 3.18 0.36
N ALA A 310 -4.53 3.59 0.21
CA ALA A 310 -4.05 4.92 0.62
C ALA A 310 -4.69 6.08 -0.17
N LYS A 311 -5.05 5.84 -1.45
CA LYS A 311 -5.78 6.80 -2.29
C LYS A 311 -7.27 6.90 -1.92
N ALA A 312 -7.82 5.87 -1.27
CA ALA A 312 -9.23 5.85 -0.90
C ALA A 312 -9.54 6.91 0.18
N PRO A 313 -10.70 7.58 0.09
CA PRO A 313 -11.16 8.48 1.15
C PRO A 313 -11.57 7.69 2.41
N ALA A 314 -11.53 8.33 3.56
CA ALA A 314 -11.87 7.71 4.84
C ALA A 314 -13.28 7.09 4.87
N SER A 315 -14.25 7.71 4.19
CA SER A 315 -15.61 7.19 4.06
C SER A 315 -15.66 5.84 3.33
N THR A 316 -14.84 5.65 2.30
CA THR A 316 -14.72 4.37 1.59
C THR A 316 -14.09 3.32 2.50
N ILE A 317 -13.01 3.66 3.22
CA ILE A 317 -12.35 2.76 4.17
C ILE A 317 -13.33 2.34 5.29
N GLN A 318 -14.21 3.24 5.74
CA GLN A 318 -15.22 2.95 6.75
C GLN A 318 -16.20 1.85 6.32
N ILE A 319 -16.60 1.86 5.04
CA ILE A 319 -17.67 1.00 4.51
C ILE A 319 -17.10 -0.21 3.76
N LEU A 320 -15.80 -0.25 3.53
CA LEU A 320 -15.13 -1.33 2.79
C LEU A 320 -15.51 -2.69 3.34
N GLY A 321 -15.93 -3.63 2.46
CA GLY A 321 -16.48 -4.94 2.82
C GLY A 321 -18.00 -4.99 3.02
N ALA A 322 -18.67 -3.82 3.06
CA ALA A 322 -20.12 -3.73 3.14
C ALA A 322 -20.76 -3.12 1.89
N GLU A 323 -20.07 -3.14 0.74
CA GLU A 323 -20.49 -2.50 -0.51
C GLU A 323 -21.82 -3.06 -1.01
N LYS A 324 -21.99 -4.37 -0.96
CA LYS A 324 -23.25 -5.03 -1.39
C LYS A 324 -24.45 -4.58 -0.54
N ALA A 325 -24.22 -4.41 0.77
CA ALA A 325 -25.24 -3.91 1.70
C ALA A 325 -25.55 -2.42 1.43
N LEU A 326 -24.51 -1.61 1.16
CA LEU A 326 -24.66 -0.21 0.80
C LEU A 326 -25.50 -0.06 -0.48
N PHE A 327 -25.14 -0.76 -1.56
CA PHE A 327 -25.89 -0.69 -2.81
C PHE A 327 -27.33 -1.17 -2.67
N ARG A 328 -27.54 -2.21 -1.83
CA ARG A 328 -28.91 -2.69 -1.53
C ARG A 328 -29.70 -1.62 -0.79
N ALA A 329 -29.12 -1.00 0.25
CA ALA A 329 -29.75 0.04 1.03
C ALA A 329 -30.11 1.27 0.18
N LEU A 330 -29.20 1.71 -0.71
CA LEU A 330 -29.45 2.81 -1.63
C LEU A 330 -30.59 2.47 -2.62
N LYS A 331 -30.64 1.24 -3.13
CA LYS A 331 -31.68 0.79 -4.05
C LYS A 331 -33.07 0.70 -3.37
N THR A 332 -33.08 0.28 -2.11
CA THR A 332 -34.32 0.07 -1.34
C THR A 332 -34.69 1.29 -0.48
N LYS A 333 -33.89 2.38 -0.54
CA LYS A 333 -34.08 3.60 0.28
C LYS A 333 -34.14 3.29 1.79
N HIS A 334 -33.33 2.34 2.27
CA HIS A 334 -33.17 2.01 3.68
C HIS A 334 -31.89 2.61 4.25
N ASP A 335 -31.72 2.56 5.58
CA ASP A 335 -30.53 3.03 6.26
C ASP A 335 -29.26 2.38 5.71
N THR A 336 -28.25 3.22 5.44
CA THR A 336 -26.96 2.78 4.91
C THR A 336 -26.11 2.13 6.03
N PRO A 337 -25.27 1.14 5.69
CA PRO A 337 -24.37 0.52 6.67
C PRO A 337 -23.39 1.55 7.24
N LYS A 338 -23.26 1.58 8.56
CA LYS A 338 -22.38 2.54 9.28
C LYS A 338 -20.92 2.11 9.32
N TYR A 339 -20.62 0.83 9.08
CA TYR A 339 -19.26 0.24 9.11
C TYR A 339 -19.20 -1.05 8.26
N GLY A 340 -18.00 -1.39 7.80
CA GLY A 340 -17.70 -2.63 7.07
C GLY A 340 -16.68 -3.48 7.84
N LEU A 341 -15.56 -3.86 7.20
CA LEU A 341 -14.49 -4.68 7.80
C LEU A 341 -13.91 -4.09 9.09
N LEU A 342 -13.92 -2.77 9.23
CA LEU A 342 -13.48 -2.07 10.45
C LEU A 342 -14.30 -2.44 11.71
N TYR A 343 -15.47 -3.06 11.56
CA TYR A 343 -16.24 -3.55 12.70
C TYR A 343 -15.47 -4.53 13.57
N HIS A 344 -14.59 -5.33 12.96
CA HIS A 344 -13.78 -6.35 13.64
C HIS A 344 -12.54 -5.76 14.34
N ALA A 345 -12.26 -4.46 14.17
CA ALA A 345 -11.18 -3.82 14.92
C ALA A 345 -11.49 -3.76 16.41
N SER A 346 -10.47 -3.99 17.26
CA SER A 346 -10.60 -4.05 18.71
C SER A 346 -11.28 -2.81 19.31
N LEU A 347 -10.92 -1.62 18.82
CA LEU A 347 -11.46 -0.33 19.27
C LEU A 347 -12.97 -0.18 18.98
N VAL A 348 -13.44 -0.70 17.86
CA VAL A 348 -14.87 -0.68 17.52
C VAL A 348 -15.63 -1.77 18.28
N GLY A 349 -14.98 -2.94 18.50
CA GLY A 349 -15.54 -4.04 19.29
C GLY A 349 -15.83 -3.64 20.73
N GLN A 350 -14.92 -2.88 21.34
CA GLN A 350 -15.04 -2.39 22.73
C GLN A 350 -16.14 -1.33 22.92
N ALA A 351 -16.51 -0.61 21.85
CA ALA A 351 -17.48 0.46 21.92
C ALA A 351 -18.91 -0.06 22.17
N THR A 352 -19.70 0.70 22.93
CA THR A 352 -21.14 0.43 23.13
C THR A 352 -21.91 0.57 21.80
N GLY A 353 -23.03 -0.14 21.63
CA GLY A 353 -23.76 -0.24 20.36
C GLY A 353 -24.10 1.10 19.71
N LYS A 354 -24.49 2.11 20.50
CA LYS A 354 -24.79 3.47 20.01
C LYS A 354 -23.56 4.21 19.50
N ASN A 355 -22.39 3.96 20.09
CA ASN A 355 -21.14 4.67 19.79
C ASN A 355 -20.28 3.97 18.73
N LYS A 356 -20.58 2.69 18.36
CA LYS A 356 -19.80 1.94 17.36
C LYS A 356 -19.64 2.69 16.04
N GLY A 357 -20.72 3.31 15.54
CA GLY A 357 -20.67 4.07 14.28
C GLY A 357 -19.83 5.34 14.37
N LYS A 358 -19.88 6.04 15.52
CA LYS A 358 -19.07 7.25 15.75
C LYS A 358 -17.59 6.89 15.82
N ILE A 359 -17.22 5.86 16.56
CA ILE A 359 -15.84 5.39 16.68
C ILE A 359 -15.32 4.83 15.35
N ALA A 360 -16.12 4.06 14.62
CA ALA A 360 -15.73 3.55 13.31
C ALA A 360 -15.38 4.69 12.34
N ARG A 361 -16.13 5.80 12.34
CA ARG A 361 -15.84 6.99 11.53
C ARG A 361 -14.52 7.64 11.94
N VAL A 362 -14.29 7.84 13.23
CA VAL A 362 -13.03 8.41 13.74
C VAL A 362 -11.85 7.49 13.41
N LEU A 363 -12.00 6.19 13.64
CA LEU A 363 -10.97 5.19 13.31
C LEU A 363 -10.65 5.18 11.81
N ALA A 364 -11.65 5.19 10.94
CA ALA A 364 -11.47 5.25 9.49
C ALA A 364 -10.71 6.52 9.05
N ALA A 365 -11.04 7.68 9.62
CA ALA A 365 -10.34 8.92 9.32
C ALA A 365 -8.86 8.86 9.73
N LYS A 366 -8.56 8.28 10.90
CA LYS A 366 -7.19 8.12 11.37
C LYS A 366 -6.43 7.03 10.60
N ALA A 367 -7.08 5.92 10.28
CA ALA A 367 -6.53 4.86 9.44
C ALA A 367 -6.18 5.38 8.02
N ALA A 368 -7.01 6.25 7.44
CA ALA A 368 -6.69 6.87 6.15
C ALA A 368 -5.39 7.68 6.15
N VAL A 369 -5.12 8.40 7.24
CA VAL A 369 -3.87 9.17 7.38
C VAL A 369 -2.69 8.23 7.63
N ALA A 370 -2.84 7.24 8.52
CA ALA A 370 -1.83 6.23 8.79
C ALA A 370 -1.42 5.45 7.53
N LEU A 371 -2.41 5.04 6.72
CA LEU A 371 -2.18 4.37 5.43
C LEU A 371 -1.38 5.22 4.44
N ARG A 372 -1.69 6.52 4.38
CA ARG A 372 -0.94 7.44 3.50
C ARG A 372 0.48 7.61 3.99
N TYR A 373 0.68 7.65 5.30
CA TYR A 373 2.01 7.69 5.89
C TYR A 373 2.79 6.41 5.55
N ASP A 374 2.23 5.22 5.81
CA ASP A 374 2.86 3.94 5.52
C ASP A 374 3.17 3.75 4.01
N ALA A 375 2.29 4.24 3.12
CA ALA A 375 2.45 4.07 1.68
C ALA A 375 3.40 5.06 1.02
N LEU A 376 3.43 6.32 1.48
CA LEU A 376 4.04 7.45 0.76
C LEU A 376 5.23 8.08 1.49
N ALA A 377 5.47 7.79 2.77
CA ALA A 377 6.62 8.33 3.49
C ALA A 377 7.93 7.86 2.85
N GLU A 378 8.85 8.79 2.67
CA GLU A 378 10.19 8.55 2.12
C GLU A 378 11.12 7.99 3.18
N GLU A 379 11.06 8.52 4.39
CA GLU A 379 11.74 8.00 5.56
C GLU A 379 10.85 6.97 6.26
N ARG A 380 11.36 5.76 6.44
CA ARG A 380 10.63 4.69 7.09
C ARG A 380 10.68 4.86 8.60
N ASP A 381 9.54 5.13 9.19
CA ASP A 381 9.30 4.94 10.61
C ASP A 381 8.84 3.48 10.83
N ASP A 382 9.80 2.56 10.92
CA ASP A 382 9.51 1.14 11.16
C ASP A 382 8.95 0.90 12.58
N SER A 383 9.04 1.92 13.46
CA SER A 383 8.58 1.85 14.84
C SER A 383 7.06 1.83 15.02
N GLY A 384 6.30 2.38 14.08
CA GLY A 384 4.83 2.52 14.20
C GLY A 384 4.38 3.50 15.28
N ASP A 385 5.26 4.41 15.73
CA ASP A 385 5.00 5.35 16.81
C ASP A 385 3.84 6.29 16.51
N TYR A 386 3.72 6.74 15.26
CA TYR A 386 2.57 7.53 14.83
C TYR A 386 1.25 6.77 15.04
N GLY A 387 1.20 5.50 14.67
CA GLY A 387 0.02 4.65 14.85
C GLY A 387 -0.36 4.49 16.31
N LEU A 388 0.62 4.28 17.20
CA LEU A 388 0.41 4.15 18.64
C LEU A 388 -0.10 5.46 19.26
N ALA A 389 0.48 6.60 18.90
CA ALA A 389 0.03 7.92 19.35
C ALA A 389 -1.41 8.23 18.92
N VAL A 390 -1.76 7.87 17.68
CA VAL A 390 -3.11 8.06 17.16
C VAL A 390 -4.11 7.09 17.81
N ARG A 391 -3.70 5.84 18.08
CA ARG A 391 -4.52 4.86 18.81
C ARG A 391 -4.89 5.39 20.19
N ALA A 392 -3.93 5.93 20.94
CA ALA A 392 -4.19 6.53 22.24
C ALA A 392 -5.21 7.69 22.18
N LYS A 393 -5.18 8.50 21.08
CA LYS A 393 -6.18 9.55 20.87
C LYS A 393 -7.58 8.98 20.61
N VAL A 394 -7.68 7.89 19.84
CA VAL A 394 -8.98 7.23 19.58
C VAL A 394 -9.52 6.58 20.85
N GLU A 395 -8.66 5.93 21.64
CA GLU A 395 -9.04 5.35 22.95
C GLU A 395 -9.51 6.42 23.94
N SER A 396 -8.86 7.58 23.96
CA SER A 396 -9.29 8.74 24.75
C SER A 396 -10.67 9.25 24.29
N ARG A 397 -10.91 9.31 22.97
CA ARG A 397 -12.22 9.70 22.44
C ARG A 397 -13.30 8.67 22.76
N LEU A 398 -12.97 7.37 22.72
CA LEU A 398 -13.88 6.29 23.13
C LEU A 398 -14.29 6.44 24.60
N SER A 399 -13.30 6.63 25.48
CA SER A 399 -13.54 6.82 26.92
C SER A 399 -14.40 8.06 27.20
N ALA A 400 -14.18 9.16 26.48
CA ALA A 400 -15.00 10.36 26.58
C ALA A 400 -16.46 10.12 26.13
N LEU A 401 -16.69 9.35 25.05
CA LEU A 401 -18.03 9.01 24.56
C LEU A 401 -18.78 8.04 25.49
N GLU A 402 -18.05 7.25 26.26
CA GLU A 402 -18.62 6.29 27.23
C GLU A 402 -18.72 6.86 28.64
N GLY A 403 -18.30 8.10 28.85
CA GLY A 403 -18.33 8.74 30.19
C GLY A 403 -17.37 8.14 31.19
N ARG A 404 -16.32 7.43 30.72
CA ARG A 404 -15.29 6.85 31.58
C ARG A 404 -14.22 7.90 31.92
N ASP A 405 -13.86 8.02 33.19
CA ASP A 405 -12.85 8.97 33.66
C ASP A 405 -11.45 8.73 33.06
N LEU A 406 -10.94 9.73 32.39
CA LEU A 406 -9.68 9.77 31.62
C LEU A 406 -8.40 9.82 32.48
N ARG A 407 -8.41 9.43 33.75
CA ARG A 407 -7.34 9.76 34.70
C ARG A 407 -5.98 9.09 34.45
N THR A 408 -5.88 8.05 33.64
CA THR A 408 -4.63 7.25 33.49
C THR A 408 -3.91 7.42 32.15
N THR A 409 -4.62 7.65 31.05
CA THR A 409 -4.04 7.68 29.68
C THR A 409 -3.49 9.06 29.30
N SER A 410 -3.99 10.14 29.92
CA SER A 410 -3.62 11.52 29.55
C SER A 410 -2.17 11.90 29.89
N LYS A 411 -1.54 11.26 30.87
CA LYS A 411 -0.14 11.53 31.21
C LYS A 411 0.85 10.95 30.21
N ILE A 412 0.63 9.70 29.78
CA ILE A 412 1.48 9.00 28.81
C ILE A 412 1.39 9.68 27.43
N VAL A 413 0.17 10.07 27.02
CA VAL A 413 -0.05 10.77 25.74
C VAL A 413 0.57 12.17 25.74
N ARG A 414 0.56 12.90 26.88
CA ARG A 414 1.19 14.22 27.00
C ARG A 414 2.73 14.15 27.01
N GLU A 415 3.32 13.09 27.54
CA GLU A 415 4.78 12.90 27.52
C GLU A 415 5.24 12.53 26.10
N GLN A 416 4.52 11.65 25.40
CA GLN A 416 4.83 11.32 23.99
C GLN A 416 4.59 12.50 23.04
N GLN A 417 3.54 13.31 23.25
CA GLN A 417 3.31 14.52 22.46
C GLN A 417 4.41 15.59 22.67
N LYS A 418 5.03 15.66 23.84
CA LYS A 418 6.15 16.59 24.07
C LYS A 418 7.41 16.18 23.29
N VAL A 419 7.63 14.90 23.09
CA VAL A 419 8.79 14.41 22.31
C VAL A 419 8.58 14.68 20.80
N VAL A 420 7.39 14.46 20.26
CA VAL A 420 7.10 14.68 18.82
C VAL A 420 7.00 16.17 18.45
N LEU A 421 6.60 17.04 19.39
CA LEU A 421 6.48 18.49 19.12
C LEU A 421 7.80 19.26 19.23
N ASN A 422 8.86 18.67 19.81
CA ASN A 422 10.16 19.35 19.92
C ASN A 422 10.98 19.29 18.63
N ASP A 423 10.76 18.29 17.77
CA ASP A 423 11.48 18.16 16.47
C ASP A 423 10.85 18.98 15.32
N SER A 424 9.63 19.49 15.49
CA SER A 424 8.93 20.25 14.43
C SER A 424 9.03 21.78 14.56
N LYS A 425 9.89 22.31 15.45
CA LYS A 425 10.08 23.77 15.61
C LYS A 425 11.18 24.34 14.72
N SER A 426 11.07 24.13 13.41
CA SER A 426 11.65 25.05 12.43
C SER A 426 10.56 25.58 11.51
N TYR A 427 9.60 26.29 12.09
CA TYR A 427 8.69 27.14 11.32
C TYR A 427 9.44 28.43 10.98
N ASN A 428 9.54 28.69 9.69
CA ASN A 428 10.19 29.90 9.18
C ASN A 428 9.17 31.04 9.29
N GLU A 429 9.34 31.93 10.27
CA GLU A 429 8.47 33.10 10.50
C GLU A 429 8.53 34.14 9.37
N ASP A 430 9.50 34.03 8.47
CA ASP A 430 9.72 35.00 7.38
C ASP A 430 8.87 34.76 6.12
N ALA A 431 8.03 33.73 6.09
CA ALA A 431 7.23 33.36 4.91
C ALA A 431 5.80 33.91 4.90
N ASP A 432 5.28 34.46 6.00
CA ASP A 432 3.92 35.01 6.11
C ASP A 432 3.91 36.50 6.46
N THR A 433 4.18 37.35 5.47
CA THR A 433 3.85 38.77 5.54
C THR A 433 2.47 39.01 4.91
N VAL A 434 1.41 38.75 5.66
CA VAL A 434 0.11 39.42 5.45
C VAL A 434 -0.38 39.91 6.80
N SER A 435 -0.24 41.22 6.97
CA SER A 435 -0.76 41.94 8.11
C SER A 435 -2.28 41.90 8.14
N THR A 436 -2.88 41.31 9.17
CA THR A 436 -4.22 41.70 9.63
C THR A 436 -4.34 41.68 11.14
N LYS A 437 -4.98 42.72 11.60
CA LYS A 437 -5.09 43.16 12.99
C LYS A 437 -5.73 42.13 13.90
N LYS A 438 -5.27 42.17 15.16
CA LYS A 438 -5.86 41.57 16.35
C LYS A 438 -7.33 41.98 16.50
N GLU A 439 -8.18 41.02 16.80
CA GLU A 439 -9.31 41.15 17.73
C GLU A 439 -9.40 39.84 18.53
N GLU A 440 -9.25 40.00 19.84
CA GLU A 440 -9.51 38.98 20.85
C GLU A 440 -11.01 38.93 21.07
N ALA A 441 -11.59 37.75 21.07
CA ALA A 441 -12.79 37.46 21.89
C ALA A 441 -13.02 35.94 21.99
N ASP A 442 -13.20 35.53 23.21
CA ASP A 442 -13.76 34.26 23.69
C ASP A 442 -15.01 33.84 22.93
N SER A 443 -15.12 32.55 22.64
CA SER A 443 -16.36 31.75 22.84
C SER A 443 -16.16 30.31 22.35
N ASP A 444 -15.82 29.43 23.26
CA ASP A 444 -16.20 28.01 23.19
C ASP A 444 -17.70 27.95 23.59
N ASP A 445 -18.51 27.17 22.86
CA ASP A 445 -19.86 26.67 23.20
C ASP A 445 -21.03 27.00 22.25
N GLU A 446 -20.89 27.02 20.92
CA GLU A 446 -22.08 27.15 20.05
C GLU A 446 -22.14 26.24 18.81
N ASP A 447 -21.35 25.17 18.70
CA ASP A 447 -21.34 24.34 17.47
C ASP A 447 -22.23 23.07 17.49
N GLU A 448 -23.12 22.87 18.46
CA GLU A 448 -24.00 21.68 18.51
C GLU A 448 -25.46 21.90 18.07
N GLU A 449 -25.94 23.13 17.89
CA GLU A 449 -27.34 23.41 17.50
C GLU A 449 -27.55 23.61 15.98
N ASP A 450 -26.52 23.93 15.20
CA ASP A 450 -26.67 24.19 13.76
C ASP A 450 -26.82 22.94 12.89
N ASP A 451 -26.38 21.78 13.34
CA ASP A 451 -26.49 20.52 12.58
C ASP A 451 -27.92 19.94 12.52
N GLU A 452 -28.78 20.24 13.51
CA GLU A 452 -30.18 19.77 13.50
C GLU A 452 -31.08 20.64 12.61
N GLU A 453 -30.82 21.94 12.47
CA GLU A 453 -31.56 22.82 11.58
C GLU A 453 -31.24 22.64 10.09
N GLU A 454 -30.02 22.22 9.72
CA GLU A 454 -29.67 21.88 8.34
C GLU A 454 -30.31 20.56 7.88
N GLU A 455 -30.47 19.58 8.73
CA GLU A 455 -31.17 18.32 8.41
C GLU A 455 -32.68 18.58 8.15
N GLU A 456 -33.35 19.43 8.93
CA GLU A 456 -34.75 19.77 8.70
C GLU A 456 -35.00 20.61 7.42
N LYS A 457 -34.05 21.49 7.06
CA LYS A 457 -34.09 22.25 5.82
C LYS A 457 -33.80 21.38 4.59
N ALA A 458 -32.94 20.38 4.72
CA ALA A 458 -32.66 19.41 3.66
C ALA A 458 -33.82 18.43 3.41
N GLU A 459 -34.59 18.07 4.44
CA GLU A 459 -35.79 17.25 4.30
C GLU A 459 -36.96 17.99 3.66
N LYS A 460 -37.13 19.28 3.98
CA LYS A 460 -38.13 20.12 3.34
C LYS A 460 -37.84 20.46 1.86
N LYS A 461 -36.57 20.49 1.48
CA LYS A 461 -36.15 20.69 0.09
C LYS A 461 -36.33 19.42 -0.75
N ARG A 462 -36.07 18.24 -0.20
CA ARG A 462 -36.32 16.95 -0.85
C ARG A 462 -37.80 16.65 -1.11
N LYS A 463 -38.72 17.14 -0.27
CA LYS A 463 -40.16 16.98 -0.46
C LYS A 463 -40.75 17.90 -1.56
N ARG A 464 -40.05 18.97 -1.95
CA ARG A 464 -40.49 19.85 -3.07
C ARG A 464 -39.98 19.37 -4.43
N ASP A 465 -38.83 18.71 -4.47
CA ASP A 465 -38.23 18.20 -5.72
C ASP A 465 -38.89 16.86 -6.20
N ASP A 466 -39.61 16.16 -5.32
CA ASP A 466 -40.36 14.93 -5.67
C ASP A 466 -41.76 15.21 -6.29
N GLU A 467 -42.30 16.45 -6.25
CA GLU A 467 -43.58 16.79 -6.87
C GLU A 467 -43.46 17.23 -8.34
N ASP A 468 -42.23 17.52 -8.83
CA ASP A 468 -42.01 18.03 -10.21
C ASP A 468 -41.41 16.95 -11.19
N ALA A 469 -41.21 15.73 -10.76
CA ALA A 469 -40.64 14.67 -11.62
C ALA A 469 -41.72 13.80 -12.26
N VAL A 470 -42.43 14.36 -13.25
CA VAL A 470 -43.29 13.58 -14.17
C VAL A 470 -42.50 13.19 -15.40
N SER A 471 -42.44 11.88 -15.62
CA SER A 471 -42.40 11.22 -16.93
C SER A 471 -41.22 11.42 -17.87
N TYR A 472 -40.33 10.45 -17.98
CA TYR A 472 -39.83 10.02 -19.30
C TYR A 472 -39.73 8.52 -19.37
N THR A 473 -40.47 7.99 -20.34
CA THR A 473 -40.58 6.60 -20.80
C THR A 473 -39.36 6.14 -21.56
N HIS A 474 -39.02 4.85 -21.37
CA HIS A 474 -38.42 3.88 -22.28
C HIS A 474 -37.53 4.36 -23.44
N LEU A 475 -36.25 3.98 -23.39
CA LEU A 475 -35.49 3.59 -24.56
C LEU A 475 -34.78 2.26 -24.28
N THR A 476 -35.31 1.23 -24.86
CA THR A 476 -34.74 -0.13 -24.95
C THR A 476 -33.50 -0.09 -25.86
N LEU A 477 -32.37 -0.59 -25.39
CA LEU A 477 -31.22 -0.94 -26.22
C LEU A 477 -31.36 -2.36 -26.73
N PRO A 478 -31.05 -2.64 -28.01
CA PRO A 478 -31.19 -3.97 -28.59
C PRO A 478 -30.04 -4.90 -28.15
N THR A 479 -30.42 -6.09 -27.77
CA THR A 479 -29.59 -7.29 -27.63
C THR A 479 -28.92 -7.62 -28.98
N ILE A 480 -27.58 -7.66 -29.00
CA ILE A 480 -26.83 -8.34 -30.06
C ILE A 480 -26.42 -9.70 -29.51
N CYS A 481 -27.18 -10.72 -29.95
CA CYS A 481 -26.70 -12.11 -30.02
C CYS A 481 -25.89 -12.25 -31.31
N SER A 482 -24.71 -12.88 -31.26
CA SER A 482 -24.21 -13.80 -32.28
C SER A 482 -22.83 -14.31 -31.90
N VAL A 483 -22.76 -15.59 -31.86
CA VAL A 483 -21.93 -16.67 -32.37
C VAL A 483 -20.56 -16.76 -31.76
#